data_89ac1dcd28b94a759ebe7bc5490fdcda
#
_entry.id   89ac1dcd28b94a759ebe7bc5490fdcda
#
_cell.length_a   1.000
_cell.length_b   1.000
_cell.length_c   1.000
_cell.angle_alpha   90.00
_cell.angle_beta   90.00
_cell.angle_gamma   90.00
#
_symmetry.space_group_name_H-M   'P 1'
#
loop_
_entity.id
_entity.type
_entity.pdbx_description
1 polymer ?
#
loop_
_entity_poly.entity_id
_entity_poly.type
_entity_poly.pdbx_seq_one_letter_code
_entity_poly.pdbx_strand_id
1 'polypeptide(L)'
;EIFGEDNFIASFPWRKRTAKTDVPFGISQDHEWIIAYARSASFIGAVQGKERKYFVTEDLPGRPWRVHDLTKQTTARERPNSFFTIVNPKTGEEYPANPQRTWAITAETFEQYYAQNRIVFPGDYPFLNISKPALRYWKSDDEAKAGENFGKIAVSTLLPESVGMSLDGTREITNLFDGKIFSFPKPSSLISFFCKICNDKDALILDFFSGSATTAHAVMKLNAEDGGKRRFIMVQLPEVTDEKSEARKAGYANICEIGKERIRRAGKKIREEVGQAADGLDTGFRVLKLDTSNMEDVFYTPDKFEPSLLDSLVDNIKAD
;
A
#
# COMPACT_ATOMS: atom_id res chain seq x y z
N GLU A 1 -7.55 14.09 16.76
CA GLU A 1 -8.81 14.65 17.29
C GLU A 1 -9.95 14.55 16.25
N ILE A 2 -9.80 15.11 15.01
CA ILE A 2 -10.86 15.09 13.98
C ILE A 2 -11.31 13.67 13.59
N PHE A 3 -10.37 12.73 13.48
CA PHE A 3 -10.66 11.37 13.05
C PHE A 3 -10.85 10.37 14.20
N GLY A 4 -10.58 10.78 15.45
CA GLY A 4 -10.60 9.93 16.65
C GLY A 4 -9.33 9.06 16.78
N GLU A 5 -8.89 8.82 18.00
CA GLU A 5 -7.68 8.02 18.27
C GLU A 5 -7.83 6.57 17.82
N ASP A 6 -9.00 5.98 18.01
CA ASP A 6 -9.31 4.59 17.65
C ASP A 6 -9.25 4.34 16.13
N ASN A 7 -9.28 5.38 15.33
CA ASN A 7 -9.20 5.31 13.86
C ASN A 7 -7.79 5.53 13.31
N PHE A 8 -6.81 5.78 14.18
CA PHE A 8 -5.42 5.90 13.76
C PHE A 8 -4.89 4.54 13.28
N ILE A 9 -4.31 4.52 12.07
CA ILE A 9 -3.71 3.31 11.49
C ILE A 9 -2.21 3.30 11.73
N ALA A 10 -1.50 4.29 11.19
CA ALA A 10 -0.05 4.35 11.26
C ALA A 10 0.51 5.70 10.81
N SER A 11 1.77 5.94 11.17
CA SER A 11 2.60 7.00 10.60
C SER A 11 3.67 6.37 9.72
N PHE A 12 3.76 6.83 8.48
CA PHE A 12 4.73 6.36 7.48
C PHE A 12 5.81 7.42 7.29
N PRO A 13 7.09 7.15 7.64
CA PRO A 13 8.19 8.05 7.30
C PRO A 13 8.50 7.94 5.81
N TRP A 14 8.13 8.94 5.03
CA TRP A 14 8.47 9.01 3.62
C TRP A 14 9.80 9.73 3.42
N ARG A 15 10.80 9.02 2.93
CA ARG A 15 12.10 9.60 2.58
C ARG A 15 11.96 10.53 1.37
N LYS A 16 12.10 11.84 1.60
CA LYS A 16 11.92 12.85 0.55
C LYS A 16 13.20 13.24 -0.19
N ARG A 17 14.36 12.96 0.39
CA ARG A 17 15.68 13.32 -0.17
C ARG A 17 16.80 12.45 0.38
N THR A 18 17.95 12.48 -0.30
CA THR A 18 19.19 11.84 0.14
C THR A 18 20.27 12.85 0.51
N ALA A 19 20.23 14.05 -0.10
CA ALA A 19 21.19 15.08 0.18
C ALA A 19 21.06 15.60 1.62
N LYS A 20 22.19 15.67 2.32
CA LYS A 20 22.27 16.31 3.64
C LYS A 20 22.31 17.81 3.46
N THR A 21 21.73 18.52 4.40
CA THR A 21 21.76 19.98 4.45
C THR A 21 22.37 20.42 5.75
N ASP A 22 23.07 21.56 5.70
CA ASP A 22 23.51 22.22 6.92
C ASP A 22 22.29 22.66 7.72
N VAL A 23 22.17 22.09 8.90
CA VAL A 23 21.10 22.37 9.84
C VAL A 23 21.69 22.52 11.24
N PRO A 24 21.03 23.27 12.12
CA PRO A 24 21.40 23.32 13.52
C PRO A 24 21.57 21.90 14.08
N PHE A 25 22.62 21.68 14.86
CA PHE A 25 22.98 20.41 15.49
C PHE A 25 23.41 19.28 14.53
N GLY A 26 23.61 19.56 13.22
CA GLY A 26 24.11 18.57 12.26
C GLY A 26 23.14 17.40 11.95
N ILE A 27 21.87 17.50 12.32
CA ILE A 27 20.87 16.46 12.10
C ILE A 27 19.92 16.90 10.98
N SER A 28 20.03 16.25 9.79
CA SER A 28 19.19 16.54 8.64
C SER A 28 17.87 15.74 8.69
N GLN A 29 16.75 16.44 8.56
CA GLN A 29 15.44 15.80 8.43
C GLN A 29 15.18 15.42 6.97
N ASP A 30 15.44 14.16 6.63
CA ASP A 30 15.37 13.65 5.25
C ASP A 30 14.00 13.06 4.88
N HIS A 31 13.03 13.08 5.79
CA HIS A 31 11.71 12.51 5.61
C HIS A 31 10.59 13.49 5.94
N GLU A 32 9.41 13.15 5.49
CA GLU A 32 8.13 13.71 5.91
C GLU A 32 7.26 12.59 6.46
N TRP A 33 6.34 12.93 7.36
CA TRP A 33 5.39 11.98 7.93
C TRP A 33 4.10 11.96 7.08
N ILE A 34 3.65 10.76 6.74
CA ILE A 34 2.32 10.52 6.18
C ILE A 34 1.52 9.83 7.26
N ILE A 35 0.48 10.48 7.74
CA ILE A 35 -0.36 9.98 8.82
C ILE A 35 -1.62 9.40 8.21
N ALA A 36 -1.93 8.14 8.55
CA ALA A 36 -3.07 7.42 8.03
C ALA A 36 -4.11 7.13 9.11
N TYR A 37 -5.36 7.37 8.76
CA TYR A 37 -6.54 7.05 9.55
C TYR A 37 -7.52 6.24 8.73
N ALA A 38 -8.29 5.37 9.38
CA ALA A 38 -9.44 4.72 8.79
C ALA A 38 -10.73 5.31 9.39
N ARG A 39 -11.84 5.20 8.66
CA ARG A 39 -13.15 5.55 9.21
C ARG A 39 -13.63 4.53 10.23
N SER A 40 -13.19 3.27 10.10
CA SER A 40 -13.59 2.18 10.99
C SER A 40 -12.52 1.07 11.02
N ALA A 41 -12.62 0.20 12.02
CA ALA A 41 -11.75 -0.98 12.16
C ALA A 41 -11.91 -2.04 11.04
N SER A 42 -12.87 -1.87 10.13
CA SER A 42 -13.05 -2.76 8.98
C SER A 42 -12.01 -2.54 7.87
N PHE A 43 -11.26 -1.43 7.91
CA PHE A 43 -10.19 -1.20 6.96
C PHE A 43 -9.02 -2.17 7.20
N ILE A 44 -8.61 -2.86 6.14
CA ILE A 44 -7.42 -3.73 6.15
C ILE A 44 -6.53 -3.34 4.98
N GLY A 45 -5.42 -2.66 5.29
CA GLY A 45 -4.40 -2.35 4.30
C GLY A 45 -3.64 -3.61 3.87
N ALA A 46 -3.52 -3.83 2.57
CA ALA A 46 -2.78 -4.97 2.03
C ALA A 46 -2.09 -4.62 0.71
N VAL A 47 -0.96 -5.26 0.46
CA VAL A 47 -0.26 -5.22 -0.84
C VAL A 47 -0.09 -6.62 -1.39
N GLN A 48 0.06 -6.72 -2.71
CA GLN A 48 0.34 -7.99 -3.34
C GLN A 48 1.64 -8.58 -2.79
N GLY A 49 1.56 -9.77 -2.22
CA GLY A 49 2.72 -10.53 -1.77
C GLY A 49 3.40 -11.25 -2.93
N LYS A 50 4.57 -11.84 -2.65
CA LYS A 50 5.18 -12.76 -3.61
C LYS A 50 4.27 -13.97 -3.81
N GLU A 51 4.15 -14.40 -5.06
CA GLU A 51 3.42 -15.63 -5.37
C GLU A 51 4.04 -16.81 -4.62
N ARG A 52 3.20 -17.53 -3.88
CA ARG A 52 3.63 -18.72 -3.15
C ARG A 52 3.72 -19.88 -4.13
N LYS A 53 4.87 -20.55 -4.16
CA LYS A 53 5.05 -21.75 -4.95
C LYS A 53 4.33 -22.92 -4.29
N TYR A 54 3.36 -23.50 -4.98
CA TYR A 54 2.71 -24.75 -4.59
C TYR A 54 3.15 -25.88 -5.50
N PHE A 55 3.33 -27.05 -4.90
CA PHE A 55 3.65 -28.29 -5.61
C PHE A 55 2.37 -29.08 -5.83
N VAL A 56 2.29 -29.75 -6.97
CA VAL A 56 1.28 -30.77 -7.26
C VAL A 56 2.03 -32.08 -7.43
N THR A 57 1.66 -33.09 -6.65
CA THR A 57 2.35 -34.39 -6.61
C THR A 57 1.37 -35.52 -6.90
N GLU A 58 1.86 -36.62 -7.52
CA GLU A 58 1.03 -37.75 -7.96
C GLU A 58 0.36 -38.49 -6.78
N ASP A 59 1.04 -38.55 -5.64
CA ASP A 59 0.53 -39.14 -4.40
C ASP A 59 -0.60 -38.33 -3.73
N LEU A 60 -0.76 -37.07 -4.13
CA LEU A 60 -1.76 -36.14 -3.61
C LEU A 60 -2.44 -35.39 -4.75
N PRO A 61 -3.14 -36.06 -5.66
CA PRO A 61 -3.76 -35.49 -6.83
C PRO A 61 -4.82 -34.46 -6.43
N GLY A 62 -4.80 -33.29 -7.07
CA GLY A 62 -5.78 -32.23 -6.82
C GLY A 62 -5.62 -31.47 -5.50
N ARG A 63 -4.57 -31.73 -4.71
CA ARG A 63 -4.28 -31.02 -3.47
C ARG A 63 -2.92 -30.31 -3.51
N PRO A 64 -2.82 -29.15 -4.15
CA PRO A 64 -1.57 -28.38 -4.18
C PRO A 64 -1.11 -28.02 -2.77
N TRP A 65 0.22 -28.09 -2.53
CA TRP A 65 0.80 -27.88 -1.22
C TRP A 65 2.14 -27.15 -1.30
N ARG A 66 2.54 -26.55 -0.20
CA ARG A 66 3.86 -25.93 -0.03
C ARG A 66 4.55 -26.39 1.23
N VAL A 67 5.86 -26.24 1.23
CA VAL A 67 6.69 -26.49 2.42
C VAL A 67 6.61 -25.32 3.39
N HIS A 68 6.55 -25.65 4.68
CA HIS A 68 6.69 -24.70 5.76
C HIS A 68 7.64 -25.25 6.83
N ASP A 69 8.44 -24.40 7.45
CA ASP A 69 9.37 -24.81 8.50
C ASP A 69 8.61 -25.41 9.70
N LEU A 70 9.00 -26.58 10.11
CA LEU A 70 8.44 -27.29 11.27
C LEU A 70 9.04 -26.80 12.60
N THR A 71 10.02 -25.88 12.58
CA THR A 71 10.68 -25.40 13.79
C THR A 71 10.14 -24.05 14.24
N LYS A 72 10.34 -23.75 15.53
CA LYS A 72 10.00 -22.46 16.15
C LYS A 72 11.18 -21.91 16.93
N GLN A 73 11.37 -20.61 16.92
CA GLN A 73 12.42 -19.91 17.69
C GLN A 73 12.05 -19.89 19.18
N THR A 74 12.10 -21.07 19.81
CA THR A 74 11.87 -21.28 21.22
C THR A 74 12.85 -22.31 21.72
N THR A 75 13.29 -22.17 22.97
CA THR A 75 14.23 -23.11 23.60
C THR A 75 13.52 -24.34 24.14
N ALA A 76 14.28 -25.42 24.36
CA ALA A 76 13.79 -26.64 25.02
C ALA A 76 13.21 -26.37 26.42
N ARG A 77 13.72 -25.34 27.13
CA ARG A 77 13.21 -24.92 28.45
C ARG A 77 11.85 -24.27 28.36
N GLU A 78 11.63 -23.45 27.32
CA GLU A 78 10.35 -22.75 27.12
C GLU A 78 9.25 -23.70 26.59
N ARG A 79 9.64 -24.73 25.82
CA ARG A 79 8.71 -25.68 25.22
C ARG A 79 9.22 -27.11 25.33
N PRO A 80 9.26 -27.70 26.52
CA PRO A 80 9.81 -29.08 26.74
C PRO A 80 9.05 -30.12 25.93
N ASN A 81 7.73 -30.02 25.79
CA ASN A 81 6.91 -30.96 25.02
C ASN A 81 7.13 -30.90 23.50
N SER A 82 7.83 -29.88 23.02
CA SER A 82 8.22 -29.70 21.61
C SER A 82 9.71 -30.02 21.38
N PHE A 83 10.41 -30.48 22.42
CA PHE A 83 11.81 -30.92 22.37
C PHE A 83 11.88 -32.45 22.41
N PHE A 84 11.74 -33.07 21.26
CA PHE A 84 11.78 -34.52 21.09
C PHE A 84 12.43 -34.88 19.75
N THR A 85 12.88 -36.15 19.61
CA THR A 85 13.39 -36.65 18.34
C THR A 85 12.24 -37.11 17.45
N ILE A 86 12.15 -36.57 16.24
CA ILE A 86 11.22 -37.05 15.21
C ILE A 86 11.91 -38.25 14.52
N VAL A 87 11.23 -39.37 14.45
CA VAL A 87 11.67 -40.56 13.70
C VAL A 87 10.82 -40.67 12.44
N ASN A 88 11.46 -40.81 11.28
CA ASN A 88 10.73 -41.06 10.04
C ASN A 88 10.12 -42.46 10.07
N PRO A 89 8.79 -42.62 10.07
CA PRO A 89 8.18 -43.96 10.21
C PRO A 89 8.45 -44.88 9.02
N LYS A 90 8.88 -44.35 7.87
CA LYS A 90 9.19 -45.14 6.66
C LYS A 90 10.63 -45.68 6.65
N THR A 91 11.58 -44.86 7.14
CA THR A 91 13.02 -45.16 6.99
C THR A 91 13.71 -45.44 8.33
N GLY A 92 13.11 -45.08 9.47
CA GLY A 92 13.73 -45.12 10.77
C GLY A 92 14.76 -44.01 11.02
N GLU A 93 14.94 -43.07 10.11
CA GLU A 93 15.88 -41.97 10.27
C GLU A 93 15.43 -41.02 11.38
N GLU A 94 16.39 -40.61 12.21
CA GLU A 94 16.15 -39.80 13.39
C GLU A 94 16.52 -38.34 13.15
N TYR A 95 15.64 -37.42 13.56
CA TYR A 95 15.82 -35.99 13.50
C TYR A 95 15.67 -35.38 14.90
N PRO A 96 16.76 -35.19 15.64
CA PRO A 96 16.72 -34.62 16.98
C PRO A 96 16.35 -33.14 16.92
N ALA A 97 15.57 -32.67 17.89
CA ALA A 97 15.26 -31.25 18.03
C ALA A 97 16.51 -30.48 18.45
N ASN A 98 16.61 -29.21 17.98
CA ASN A 98 17.64 -28.30 18.43
C ASN A 98 17.23 -27.69 19.78
N PRO A 99 18.06 -27.69 20.84
CA PRO A 99 17.73 -27.11 22.13
C PRO A 99 17.40 -25.62 22.10
N GLN A 100 17.92 -24.90 21.11
CA GLN A 100 17.67 -23.44 20.90
C GLN A 100 16.57 -23.17 19.87
N ARG A 101 16.03 -24.22 19.23
CA ARG A 101 15.01 -24.09 18.20
C ARG A 101 14.16 -25.37 18.14
N THR A 102 13.15 -25.45 19.00
CA THR A 102 12.31 -26.65 19.14
C THR A 102 11.36 -26.81 17.93
N TRP A 103 10.70 -27.97 17.88
CA TRP A 103 9.63 -28.18 16.90
C TRP A 103 8.44 -27.23 17.17
N ALA A 104 7.70 -26.87 16.14
CA ALA A 104 6.47 -26.07 16.26
C ALA A 104 5.30 -26.88 16.84
N ILE A 105 5.44 -28.21 16.92
CA ILE A 105 4.44 -29.18 17.35
C ILE A 105 4.96 -30.00 18.52
N THR A 106 4.07 -30.70 19.22
CA THR A 106 4.40 -31.71 20.23
C THR A 106 4.48 -33.09 19.58
N ALA A 107 4.99 -34.09 20.32
CA ALA A 107 5.03 -35.47 19.85
C ALA A 107 3.62 -36.00 19.53
N GLU A 108 2.64 -35.71 20.36
CA GLU A 108 1.23 -36.06 20.13
C GLU A 108 0.66 -35.43 18.85
N THR A 109 0.95 -34.15 18.62
CA THR A 109 0.54 -33.46 17.40
C THR A 109 1.25 -33.98 16.17
N PHE A 110 2.49 -34.47 16.31
CA PHE A 110 3.25 -35.09 15.22
C PHE A 110 2.52 -36.30 14.66
N GLU A 111 2.06 -37.25 15.51
CA GLU A 111 1.32 -38.44 15.08
C GLU A 111 0.06 -38.08 14.27
N GLN A 112 -0.69 -37.10 14.76
CA GLN A 112 -1.90 -36.60 14.05
C GLN A 112 -1.55 -35.97 12.69
N TYR A 113 -0.50 -35.17 12.65
CA TYR A 113 -0.09 -34.49 11.41
C TYR A 113 0.49 -35.46 10.40
N TYR A 114 1.22 -36.48 10.87
CA TYR A 114 1.71 -37.54 10.00
C TYR A 114 0.55 -38.34 9.37
N ALA A 115 -0.41 -38.74 10.16
CA ALA A 115 -1.62 -39.45 9.68
C ALA A 115 -2.43 -38.62 8.67
N GLN A 116 -2.40 -37.29 8.79
CA GLN A 116 -3.06 -36.37 7.86
C GLN A 116 -2.19 -35.98 6.63
N ASN A 117 -1.05 -36.65 6.42
CA ASN A 117 -0.08 -36.28 5.38
C ASN A 117 0.42 -34.84 5.47
N ARG A 118 0.50 -34.23 6.67
CA ARG A 118 0.98 -32.88 6.89
C ARG A 118 2.47 -32.77 7.16
N ILE A 119 3.17 -33.89 7.28
CA ILE A 119 4.63 -33.96 7.46
C ILE A 119 5.27 -34.44 6.16
N VAL A 120 6.38 -33.83 5.78
CA VAL A 120 7.24 -34.25 4.67
C VAL A 120 8.67 -34.36 5.16
N PHE A 121 9.33 -35.45 4.76
CA PHE A 121 10.70 -35.78 5.16
C PHE A 121 11.70 -35.46 4.04
N PRO A 122 12.98 -35.28 4.39
CA PRO A 122 14.06 -35.31 3.43
C PRO A 122 14.00 -36.58 2.57
N GLY A 123 14.13 -36.45 1.26
CA GLY A 123 14.09 -37.59 0.34
C GLY A 123 12.70 -38.05 -0.10
N ASP A 124 11.59 -37.58 0.49
CA ASP A 124 10.24 -37.91 0.02
C ASP A 124 10.00 -37.53 -1.44
N TYR A 125 10.62 -36.41 -1.90
CA TYR A 125 10.52 -35.94 -3.27
C TYR A 125 11.87 -35.44 -3.81
N PRO A 126 12.28 -35.81 -5.04
CA PRO A 126 13.57 -35.41 -5.63
C PRO A 126 13.74 -33.89 -5.79
N PHE A 127 12.62 -33.17 -5.96
CA PHE A 127 12.63 -31.71 -6.12
C PHE A 127 12.71 -30.94 -4.82
N LEU A 128 12.63 -31.63 -3.67
CA LEU A 128 12.52 -31.02 -2.35
C LEU A 128 13.87 -31.04 -1.64
N ASN A 129 14.52 -29.88 -1.60
CA ASN A 129 15.81 -29.74 -0.90
C ASN A 129 15.59 -29.26 0.54
N ILE A 130 15.29 -30.21 1.42
CA ILE A 130 15.17 -29.98 2.87
C ILE A 130 16.10 -30.93 3.61
N SER A 131 16.69 -30.49 4.73
CA SER A 131 17.60 -31.26 5.57
C SER A 131 16.97 -31.83 6.85
N LYS A 132 15.71 -31.51 7.10
CA LYS A 132 14.92 -31.90 8.28
C LYS A 132 13.44 -31.98 7.92
N PRO A 133 12.63 -32.68 8.74
CA PRO A 133 11.18 -32.73 8.54
C PRO A 133 10.57 -31.33 8.47
N ALA A 134 9.58 -31.15 7.60
CA ALA A 134 8.89 -29.90 7.35
C ALA A 134 7.36 -30.13 7.34
N LEU A 135 6.62 -29.04 7.50
CA LEU A 135 5.18 -29.07 7.36
C LEU A 135 4.75 -28.94 5.88
N ARG A 136 3.72 -29.66 5.54
CA ARG A 136 2.97 -29.49 4.30
C ARG A 136 1.74 -28.64 4.59
N TYR A 137 1.67 -27.46 3.93
CA TYR A 137 0.52 -26.58 3.99
C TYR A 137 -0.26 -26.67 2.68
N TRP A 138 -1.53 -26.99 2.79
CA TRP A 138 -2.42 -27.10 1.63
C TRP A 138 -2.78 -25.72 1.11
N LYS A 139 -2.86 -25.58 -0.21
CA LYS A 139 -3.29 -24.34 -0.85
C LYS A 139 -4.72 -23.97 -0.40
N SER A 140 -5.61 -24.95 -0.34
CA SER A 140 -6.98 -24.76 0.14
C SER A 140 -7.06 -24.22 1.59
N ASP A 141 -6.17 -24.68 2.49
CA ASP A 141 -6.13 -24.16 3.86
C ASP A 141 -5.64 -22.70 3.90
N ASP A 142 -4.62 -22.40 3.07
CA ASP A 142 -4.10 -21.04 2.93
C ASP A 142 -5.17 -20.09 2.34
N GLU A 143 -5.92 -20.55 1.33
CA GLU A 143 -7.04 -19.80 0.71
C GLU A 143 -8.17 -19.58 1.70
N ALA A 144 -8.61 -20.64 2.40
CA ALA A 144 -9.68 -20.53 3.38
C ALA A 144 -9.33 -19.59 4.54
N LYS A 145 -8.07 -19.64 5.02
CA LYS A 145 -7.59 -18.78 6.09
C LYS A 145 -7.49 -17.32 5.67
N ALA A 146 -7.05 -17.06 4.45
CA ALA A 146 -6.80 -15.72 3.96
C ALA A 146 -8.04 -15.05 3.36
N GLY A 147 -9.03 -15.81 2.89
CA GLY A 147 -10.22 -15.30 2.22
C GLY A 147 -9.83 -14.37 1.06
N GLU A 148 -10.43 -13.21 1.01
CA GLU A 148 -10.16 -12.17 -0.02
C GLU A 148 -8.73 -11.60 0.02
N ASN A 149 -8.01 -11.86 1.10
CA ASN A 149 -6.61 -11.44 1.26
C ASN A 149 -5.61 -12.52 0.83
N PHE A 150 -6.06 -13.59 0.16
CA PHE A 150 -5.16 -14.62 -0.35
C PHE A 150 -4.14 -14.02 -1.34
N GLY A 151 -2.88 -14.32 -1.11
CA GLY A 151 -1.77 -13.75 -1.90
C GLY A 151 -1.34 -12.34 -1.50
N LYS A 152 -2.03 -11.70 -0.55
CA LYS A 152 -1.69 -10.38 -0.03
C LYS A 152 -0.92 -10.47 1.28
N ILE A 153 -0.15 -9.44 1.57
CA ILE A 153 0.61 -9.29 2.81
C ILE A 153 0.33 -7.95 3.45
N ALA A 154 0.53 -7.87 4.76
CA ALA A 154 0.43 -6.61 5.50
C ALA A 154 1.41 -5.56 4.96
N VAL A 155 1.03 -4.31 5.03
CA VAL A 155 1.82 -3.16 4.60
C VAL A 155 2.83 -2.81 5.68
N SER A 156 4.09 -2.64 5.29
CA SER A 156 5.12 -2.10 6.18
C SER A 156 5.00 -0.58 6.27
N THR A 157 5.22 -0.01 7.47
CA THR A 157 5.36 1.44 7.62
C THR A 157 6.66 1.98 7.03
N LEU A 158 7.68 1.12 6.85
CA LEU A 158 8.86 1.47 6.07
C LEU A 158 8.50 1.37 4.59
N LEU A 159 8.35 2.52 3.95
CA LEU A 159 7.99 2.60 2.54
C LEU A 159 9.11 2.03 1.66
N PRO A 160 8.76 1.28 0.60
CA PRO A 160 9.76 0.78 -0.35
C PRO A 160 10.37 1.93 -1.17
N GLU A 161 11.58 1.75 -1.67
CA GLU A 161 12.24 2.76 -2.51
C GLU A 161 11.44 3.12 -3.78
N SER A 162 10.61 2.20 -4.26
CA SER A 162 9.76 2.38 -5.43
C SER A 162 8.71 3.49 -5.30
N VAL A 163 8.42 3.96 -4.07
CA VAL A 163 7.54 5.13 -3.89
C VAL A 163 8.19 6.44 -4.35
N GLY A 164 9.51 6.45 -4.56
CA GLY A 164 10.25 7.61 -5.04
C GLY A 164 10.43 8.70 -3.99
N MET A 165 11.15 9.74 -4.38
CA MET A 165 11.48 10.92 -3.58
C MET A 165 10.96 12.20 -4.27
N SER A 166 11.14 13.36 -3.63
CA SER A 166 10.74 14.67 -4.20
C SER A 166 11.37 14.95 -5.58
N LEU A 167 12.60 14.44 -5.81
CA LEU A 167 13.27 14.61 -7.10
C LEU A 167 12.53 13.84 -8.22
N ASP A 168 11.95 12.68 -7.90
CA ASP A 168 11.21 11.89 -8.89
C ASP A 168 9.91 12.61 -9.30
N GLY A 169 9.20 13.21 -8.34
CA GLY A 169 8.06 14.08 -8.65
C GLY A 169 8.45 15.29 -9.53
N THR A 170 9.62 15.89 -9.25
CA THR A 170 10.14 16.97 -10.10
C THR A 170 10.46 16.49 -11.51
N ARG A 171 11.08 15.34 -11.65
CA ARG A 171 11.37 14.73 -12.97
C ARG A 171 10.11 14.41 -13.74
N GLU A 172 9.09 13.84 -13.06
CA GLU A 172 7.79 13.56 -13.69
C GLU A 172 7.17 14.82 -14.33
N ILE A 173 7.10 15.93 -13.58
CA ILE A 173 6.48 17.15 -14.09
C ILE A 173 7.36 17.77 -15.18
N THR A 174 8.68 17.76 -15.00
CA THR A 174 9.62 18.28 -16.01
C THR A 174 9.48 17.54 -17.33
N ASN A 175 9.36 16.21 -17.28
CA ASN A 175 9.19 15.37 -18.48
C ASN A 175 7.81 15.52 -19.15
N LEU A 176 6.79 15.91 -18.38
CA LEU A 176 5.45 16.15 -18.93
C LEU A 176 5.31 17.54 -19.59
N PHE A 177 6.06 18.53 -19.10
CA PHE A 177 5.89 19.92 -19.50
C PHE A 177 7.10 20.47 -20.28
N ASP A 178 8.15 19.66 -20.44
CA ASP A 178 9.45 20.10 -20.98
C ASP A 178 10.07 21.27 -20.18
N GLY A 179 9.75 21.36 -18.88
CA GLY A 179 10.23 22.41 -18.00
C GLY A 179 9.76 22.30 -16.55
N LYS A 180 10.43 23.02 -15.66
CA LYS A 180 10.12 23.03 -14.24
C LYS A 180 8.97 23.99 -13.91
N ILE A 181 7.74 23.56 -14.20
CA ILE A 181 6.52 24.39 -14.08
C ILE A 181 5.98 24.45 -12.65
N PHE A 182 6.27 23.49 -11.81
CA PHE A 182 5.75 23.41 -10.44
C PHE A 182 6.85 23.05 -9.45
N SER A 183 6.82 23.67 -8.26
CA SER A 183 7.79 23.42 -7.20
C SER A 183 7.33 22.31 -6.27
N PHE A 184 8.24 21.37 -5.98
CA PHE A 184 8.05 20.31 -5.00
C PHE A 184 6.81 19.39 -5.22
N PRO A 185 6.51 18.93 -6.44
CA PRO A 185 5.43 17.98 -6.65
C PRO A 185 5.78 16.65 -5.95
N LYS A 186 4.78 16.00 -5.38
CA LYS A 186 4.96 14.64 -4.89
C LYS A 186 5.09 13.67 -6.09
N PRO A 187 5.84 12.57 -5.99
CA PRO A 187 5.90 11.58 -7.06
C PRO A 187 4.57 10.81 -7.16
N SER A 188 4.14 10.50 -8.37
CA SER A 188 2.89 9.74 -8.60
C SER A 188 2.95 8.33 -8.01
N SER A 189 4.14 7.73 -7.95
CA SER A 189 4.39 6.43 -7.33
C SER A 189 4.06 6.37 -5.85
N LEU A 190 4.30 7.45 -5.10
CA LEU A 190 3.91 7.56 -3.69
C LEU A 190 2.39 7.49 -3.53
N ILE A 191 1.67 8.28 -4.32
CA ILE A 191 0.20 8.30 -4.29
C ILE A 191 -0.38 6.96 -4.74
N SER A 192 0.17 6.39 -5.83
CA SER A 192 -0.22 5.06 -6.31
C SER A 192 -0.06 3.98 -5.24
N PHE A 193 1.01 4.04 -4.44
CA PHE A 193 1.22 3.12 -3.34
C PHE A 193 0.07 3.17 -2.33
N PHE A 194 -0.32 4.36 -1.88
CA PHE A 194 -1.43 4.52 -0.94
C PHE A 194 -2.79 4.14 -1.54
N CYS A 195 -3.03 4.40 -2.82
CA CYS A 195 -4.21 3.90 -3.50
C CYS A 195 -4.23 2.36 -3.58
N LYS A 196 -3.08 1.72 -3.83
CA LYS A 196 -2.97 0.25 -3.88
C LYS A 196 -3.27 -0.42 -2.54
N ILE A 197 -2.80 0.14 -1.43
CA ILE A 197 -3.02 -0.46 -0.10
C ILE A 197 -4.47 -0.42 0.36
N CYS A 198 -5.29 0.49 -0.17
CA CYS A 198 -6.73 0.51 0.07
C CYS A 198 -7.44 -0.69 -0.57
N ASN A 199 -6.79 -1.35 -1.52
CA ASN A 199 -7.23 -2.59 -2.15
C ASN A 199 -8.62 -2.52 -2.82
N ASP A 200 -9.07 -1.32 -3.17
CA ASP A 200 -10.30 -1.05 -3.88
C ASP A 200 -9.99 -0.49 -5.27
N LYS A 201 -10.37 -1.23 -6.31
CA LYS A 201 -10.16 -0.86 -7.71
C LYS A 201 -11.21 0.10 -8.27
N ASP A 202 -12.29 0.34 -7.53
CA ASP A 202 -13.38 1.24 -7.90
C ASP A 202 -13.46 2.47 -6.98
N ALA A 203 -12.47 2.67 -6.11
CA ALA A 203 -12.43 3.73 -5.11
C ALA A 203 -12.59 5.14 -5.72
N LEU A 204 -13.24 6.02 -4.96
CA LEU A 204 -13.25 7.46 -5.22
C LEU A 204 -12.16 8.12 -4.35
N ILE A 205 -11.19 8.74 -4.99
CA ILE A 205 -10.05 9.39 -4.34
C ILE A 205 -10.28 10.91 -4.33
N LEU A 206 -10.35 11.48 -3.14
CA LEU A 206 -10.46 12.93 -2.94
C LEU A 206 -9.10 13.51 -2.54
N ASP A 207 -8.67 14.54 -3.25
CA ASP A 207 -7.49 15.34 -2.90
C ASP A 207 -7.88 16.82 -2.91
N PHE A 208 -8.04 17.40 -1.73
CA PHE A 208 -8.54 18.76 -1.57
C PHE A 208 -7.43 19.82 -1.39
N PHE A 209 -6.15 19.42 -1.59
CA PHE A 209 -4.99 20.30 -1.77
C PHE A 209 -4.15 19.81 -2.96
N SER A 210 -4.80 19.62 -4.11
CA SER A 210 -4.26 18.83 -5.23
C SER A 210 -3.01 19.39 -5.90
N GLY A 211 -2.67 20.66 -5.66
CA GLY A 211 -1.47 21.31 -6.21
C GLY A 211 -1.40 21.13 -7.73
N SER A 212 -0.37 20.41 -8.17
CA SER A 212 -0.19 20.08 -9.60
C SER A 212 -0.99 18.86 -10.09
N ALA A 213 -1.98 18.38 -9.33
CA ALA A 213 -2.81 17.21 -9.65
C ALA A 213 -2.03 15.88 -9.79
N THR A 214 -1.05 15.67 -8.92
CA THR A 214 -0.29 14.40 -8.88
C THR A 214 -1.20 13.20 -8.65
N THR A 215 -2.21 13.35 -7.81
CA THR A 215 -3.16 12.28 -7.47
C THR A 215 -3.96 11.82 -8.68
N ALA A 216 -4.46 12.75 -9.51
CA ALA A 216 -5.15 12.38 -10.75
C ALA A 216 -4.23 11.59 -11.70
N HIS A 217 -2.99 12.02 -11.87
CA HIS A 217 -1.98 11.31 -12.66
C HIS A 217 -1.75 9.89 -12.11
N ALA A 218 -1.56 9.76 -10.80
CA ALA A 218 -1.35 8.46 -10.15
C ALA A 218 -2.55 7.51 -10.34
N VAL A 219 -3.78 8.01 -10.20
CA VAL A 219 -5.01 7.22 -10.38
C VAL A 219 -5.16 6.72 -11.81
N MET A 220 -4.97 7.58 -12.82
CA MET A 220 -5.04 7.18 -14.23
C MET A 220 -3.98 6.13 -14.56
N LYS A 221 -2.74 6.32 -14.09
CA LYS A 221 -1.65 5.36 -14.27
C LYS A 221 -1.98 4.02 -13.61
N LEU A 222 -2.49 4.03 -12.39
CA LEU A 222 -2.84 2.83 -11.66
C LEU A 222 -3.99 2.05 -12.33
N ASN A 223 -5.01 2.76 -12.84
CA ASN A 223 -6.09 2.13 -13.61
C ASN A 223 -5.56 1.47 -14.89
N ALA A 224 -4.60 2.09 -15.57
CA ALA A 224 -3.94 1.51 -16.74
C ALA A 224 -3.12 0.26 -16.38
N GLU A 225 -2.46 0.23 -15.20
CA GLU A 225 -1.65 -0.89 -14.73
C GLU A 225 -2.48 -2.12 -14.34
N ASP A 226 -3.60 -1.94 -13.64
CA ASP A 226 -4.33 -3.04 -12.98
C ASP A 226 -5.78 -3.22 -13.46
N GLY A 227 -6.21 -2.46 -14.47
CA GLY A 227 -7.57 -2.50 -15.01
C GLY A 227 -8.63 -1.95 -14.04
N GLY A 228 -8.23 -1.16 -13.05
CA GLY A 228 -9.14 -0.52 -12.10
C GLY A 228 -9.99 0.58 -12.74
N LYS A 229 -11.06 0.96 -12.04
CA LYS A 229 -11.99 2.04 -12.41
C LYS A 229 -12.05 3.14 -11.35
N ARG A 230 -10.93 3.36 -10.66
CA ARG A 230 -10.84 4.40 -9.63
C ARG A 230 -11.12 5.76 -10.25
N ARG A 231 -11.81 6.59 -9.51
CA ARG A 231 -12.16 7.97 -9.88
C ARG A 231 -11.46 8.94 -8.95
N PHE A 232 -11.33 10.19 -9.36
CA PHE A 232 -10.71 11.23 -8.54
C PHE A 232 -11.55 12.50 -8.50
N ILE A 233 -11.47 13.20 -7.37
CA ILE A 233 -11.95 14.58 -7.19
C ILE A 233 -10.76 15.39 -6.71
N MET A 234 -10.38 16.40 -7.50
CA MET A 234 -9.27 17.30 -7.21
C MET A 234 -9.81 18.68 -6.84
N VAL A 235 -9.47 19.18 -5.68
CA VAL A 235 -9.84 20.52 -5.24
C VAL A 235 -8.58 21.37 -5.07
N GLN A 236 -8.56 22.55 -5.67
CA GLN A 236 -7.43 23.49 -5.58
C GLN A 236 -7.92 24.92 -5.64
N LEU A 237 -7.39 25.75 -4.76
CA LEU A 237 -7.55 27.19 -4.84
C LEU A 237 -6.80 27.74 -6.06
N PRO A 238 -7.34 28.72 -6.80
CA PRO A 238 -6.71 29.27 -7.99
C PRO A 238 -5.59 30.27 -7.63
N GLU A 239 -4.62 29.82 -6.84
CA GLU A 239 -3.45 30.60 -6.43
C GLU A 239 -2.68 31.07 -7.68
N VAL A 240 -2.46 32.36 -7.76
CA VAL A 240 -1.79 33.02 -8.91
C VAL A 240 -0.32 32.58 -8.93
N THR A 241 0.17 32.21 -10.10
CA THR A 241 1.60 31.94 -10.32
C THR A 241 2.43 33.22 -10.25
N ASP A 242 3.63 33.13 -9.66
CA ASP A 242 4.58 34.24 -9.63
C ASP A 242 4.88 34.74 -11.05
N GLU A 243 4.88 36.04 -11.27
CA GLU A 243 5.08 36.65 -12.60
C GLU A 243 6.41 36.29 -13.26
N LYS A 244 7.44 36.02 -12.44
CA LYS A 244 8.78 35.62 -12.90
C LYS A 244 8.95 34.11 -13.05
N SER A 245 7.95 33.33 -12.62
CA SER A 245 8.03 31.87 -12.67
C SER A 245 8.01 31.33 -14.10
N GLU A 246 8.60 30.13 -14.28
CA GLU A 246 8.51 29.43 -15.56
C GLU A 246 7.06 29.03 -15.89
N ALA A 247 6.23 28.77 -14.87
CA ALA A 247 4.81 28.54 -15.05
C ALA A 247 4.10 29.73 -15.69
N ARG A 248 4.37 30.93 -15.22
CA ARG A 248 3.78 32.15 -15.77
C ARG A 248 4.24 32.43 -17.20
N LYS A 249 5.53 32.26 -17.47
CA LYS A 249 6.11 32.36 -18.82
C LYS A 249 5.50 31.35 -19.79
N ALA A 250 5.16 30.15 -19.31
CA ALA A 250 4.49 29.11 -20.08
C ALA A 250 2.98 29.33 -20.25
N GLY A 251 2.42 30.46 -19.73
CA GLY A 251 1.01 30.80 -19.89
C GLY A 251 0.07 30.32 -18.79
N TYR A 252 0.58 29.69 -17.73
CA TYR A 252 -0.25 29.24 -16.61
C TYR A 252 -0.46 30.35 -15.60
N ALA A 253 -1.65 30.94 -15.59
CA ALA A 253 -1.97 32.06 -14.73
C ALA A 253 -2.11 31.69 -13.23
N ASN A 254 -2.48 30.46 -12.93
CA ASN A 254 -2.66 29.96 -11.59
C ASN A 254 -2.36 28.43 -11.51
N ILE A 255 -2.30 27.91 -10.30
CA ILE A 255 -1.97 26.49 -10.03
C ILE A 255 -3.02 25.55 -10.64
N CYS A 256 -4.30 25.91 -10.66
CA CYS A 256 -5.35 25.08 -11.25
C CYS A 256 -5.12 24.82 -12.75
N GLU A 257 -4.59 25.79 -13.49
CA GLU A 257 -4.28 25.61 -14.91
C GLU A 257 -3.15 24.59 -15.10
N ILE A 258 -2.14 24.60 -14.22
CA ILE A 258 -1.06 23.59 -14.23
C ILE A 258 -1.65 22.19 -13.96
N GLY A 259 -2.49 22.06 -12.94
CA GLY A 259 -3.13 20.79 -12.59
C GLY A 259 -3.98 20.22 -13.72
N LYS A 260 -4.82 21.05 -14.35
CA LYS A 260 -5.65 20.65 -15.51
C LYS A 260 -4.78 20.17 -16.68
N GLU A 261 -3.72 20.89 -16.98
CA GLU A 261 -2.81 20.52 -18.06
C GLU A 261 -2.02 19.24 -17.74
N ARG A 262 -1.60 19.06 -16.48
CA ARG A 262 -0.97 17.80 -16.06
C ARG A 262 -1.89 16.61 -16.30
N ILE A 263 -3.17 16.70 -15.96
CA ILE A 263 -4.13 15.62 -16.18
C ILE A 263 -4.22 15.29 -17.68
N ARG A 264 -4.33 16.29 -18.55
CA ARG A 264 -4.39 16.08 -20.01
C ARG A 264 -3.14 15.41 -20.56
N ARG A 265 -1.96 15.93 -20.21
CA ARG A 265 -0.67 15.38 -20.69
C ARG A 265 -0.41 13.99 -20.15
N ALA A 266 -0.68 13.77 -18.87
CA ALA A 266 -0.54 12.43 -18.26
C ALA A 266 -1.49 11.44 -18.91
N GLY A 267 -2.76 11.80 -19.11
CA GLY A 267 -3.75 10.94 -19.77
C GLY A 267 -3.34 10.58 -21.20
N LYS A 268 -2.85 11.57 -21.98
CA LYS A 268 -2.33 11.33 -23.33
C LYS A 268 -1.14 10.35 -23.30
N LYS A 269 -0.15 10.63 -22.45
CA LYS A 269 1.05 9.81 -22.34
C LYS A 269 0.73 8.37 -21.95
N ILE A 270 -0.14 8.18 -20.95
CA ILE A 270 -0.56 6.85 -20.48
C ILE A 270 -1.23 6.08 -21.63
N ARG A 271 -2.12 6.71 -22.41
CA ARG A 271 -2.76 6.08 -23.56
C ARG A 271 -1.75 5.67 -24.64
N GLU A 272 -0.75 6.50 -24.90
CA GLU A 272 0.33 6.19 -25.83
C GLU A 272 1.18 5.00 -25.35
N GLU A 273 1.48 4.93 -24.06
CA GLU A 273 2.27 3.85 -23.44
C GLU A 273 1.54 2.49 -23.46
N VAL A 274 0.25 2.46 -23.20
CA VAL A 274 -0.53 1.20 -23.17
C VAL A 274 -1.07 0.79 -24.55
N GLY A 275 -1.03 1.67 -25.56
CA GLY A 275 -1.41 1.38 -26.93
C GLY A 275 -2.84 0.84 -27.06
N GLN A 276 -3.02 -0.31 -27.71
CA GLN A 276 -4.34 -0.92 -27.91
C GLN A 276 -5.09 -1.28 -26.62
N ALA A 277 -4.38 -1.50 -25.50
CA ALA A 277 -4.99 -1.74 -24.20
C ALA A 277 -5.61 -0.47 -23.56
N ALA A 278 -5.47 0.68 -24.22
CA ALA A 278 -6.12 1.94 -23.81
C ALA A 278 -7.63 1.97 -24.07
N ASP A 279 -8.18 1.01 -24.82
CA ASP A 279 -9.62 0.91 -25.07
C ASP A 279 -10.37 0.68 -23.74
N GLY A 280 -11.22 1.67 -23.38
CA GLY A 280 -11.93 1.68 -22.10
C GLY A 280 -11.22 2.38 -20.95
N LEU A 281 -9.98 2.86 -21.12
CA LEU A 281 -9.31 3.67 -20.09
C LEU A 281 -9.89 5.09 -20.07
N ASP A 282 -10.55 5.44 -18.99
CA ASP A 282 -11.05 6.81 -18.77
C ASP A 282 -9.92 7.71 -18.27
N THR A 283 -9.56 8.71 -19.10
CA THR A 283 -8.61 9.78 -18.78
C THR A 283 -9.26 11.15 -18.82
N GLY A 284 -10.59 11.18 -18.97
CA GLY A 284 -11.37 12.41 -18.98
C GLY A 284 -11.59 12.98 -17.57
N PHE A 285 -11.92 14.28 -17.52
CA PHE A 285 -12.32 14.94 -16.28
C PHE A 285 -13.22 16.12 -16.58
N ARG A 286 -14.02 16.52 -15.60
CA ARG A 286 -14.82 17.75 -15.65
C ARG A 286 -14.14 18.82 -14.79
N VAL A 287 -14.30 20.07 -15.21
CA VAL A 287 -13.87 21.22 -14.43
C VAL A 287 -15.10 21.90 -13.87
N LEU A 288 -15.17 22.01 -12.57
CA LEU A 288 -16.22 22.70 -11.85
C LEU A 288 -15.63 23.92 -11.16
N LYS A 289 -16.43 24.94 -10.98
CA LYS A 289 -16.07 26.15 -10.26
C LYS A 289 -17.09 26.34 -9.15
N LEU A 290 -16.61 26.52 -7.93
CA LEU A 290 -17.51 26.94 -6.85
C LEU A 290 -18.01 28.35 -7.17
N ASP A 291 -19.32 28.48 -7.13
CA ASP A 291 -19.99 29.77 -7.25
C ASP A 291 -20.30 30.29 -5.85
N THR A 292 -21.55 30.34 -5.44
CA THR A 292 -21.97 30.72 -4.10
C THR A 292 -22.08 29.52 -3.18
N SER A 293 -21.75 29.70 -1.89
CA SER A 293 -21.97 28.65 -0.89
C SER A 293 -23.43 28.65 -0.43
N ASN A 294 -24.03 27.47 -0.33
CA ASN A 294 -25.32 27.28 0.34
C ASN A 294 -25.17 27.26 1.87
N MET A 295 -23.94 27.40 2.37
CA MET A 295 -23.65 27.48 3.79
C MET A 295 -23.68 28.94 4.25
N GLU A 296 -24.18 29.16 5.48
CA GLU A 296 -23.99 30.45 6.14
C GLU A 296 -22.50 30.69 6.42
N ASP A 297 -22.09 31.97 6.34
CA ASP A 297 -20.73 32.34 6.68
C ASP A 297 -20.48 32.13 8.16
N VAL A 298 -19.68 31.14 8.50
CA VAL A 298 -19.32 30.85 9.88
C VAL A 298 -17.87 31.25 10.13
N PHE A 299 -17.66 32.27 10.93
CA PHE A 299 -16.33 32.75 11.29
C PHE A 299 -15.91 32.14 12.63
N TYR A 300 -15.08 31.09 12.58
CA TYR A 300 -14.44 30.55 13.78
C TYR A 300 -13.05 31.15 13.94
N THR A 301 -12.76 31.67 15.13
CA THR A 301 -11.38 31.91 15.52
C THR A 301 -10.80 30.59 16.02
N PRO A 302 -9.56 30.23 15.68
CA PRO A 302 -8.93 28.95 16.06
C PRO A 302 -9.03 28.65 17.57
N ASP A 303 -8.96 29.71 18.41
CA ASP A 303 -9.00 29.61 19.86
C ASP A 303 -10.40 29.28 20.44
N LYS A 304 -11.44 29.33 19.61
CA LYS A 304 -12.84 29.06 20.00
C LYS A 304 -13.41 27.80 19.36
N PHE A 305 -12.59 27.07 18.66
CA PHE A 305 -13.02 25.84 17.98
C PHE A 305 -13.07 24.69 18.96
N GLU A 306 -14.26 24.16 19.21
CA GLU A 306 -14.47 22.91 19.93
C GLU A 306 -14.96 21.83 18.96
N PRO A 307 -14.47 20.56 19.08
CA PRO A 307 -14.90 19.46 18.21
C PRO A 307 -16.41 19.21 18.19
N SER A 308 -17.10 19.50 19.30
CA SER A 308 -18.57 19.42 19.42
C SER A 308 -19.31 20.38 18.49
N LEU A 309 -18.65 21.46 18.04
CA LEU A 309 -19.23 22.40 17.06
C LEU A 309 -19.34 21.79 15.66
N LEU A 310 -18.58 20.72 15.35
CA LEU A 310 -18.69 20.03 14.06
C LEU A 310 -20.05 19.37 13.86
N ASP A 311 -20.64 18.84 14.93
CA ASP A 311 -21.97 18.25 14.87
C ASP A 311 -23.07 19.30 14.66
N SER A 312 -22.85 20.53 15.12
CA SER A 312 -23.79 21.67 14.91
C SER A 312 -23.65 22.33 13.53
N LEU A 313 -22.55 22.09 12.79
CA LEU A 313 -22.32 22.62 11.44
C LEU A 313 -23.26 22.01 10.38
N VAL A 314 -23.91 20.90 10.70
CA VAL A 314 -24.88 20.26 9.78
C VAL A 314 -26.10 21.17 9.54
N ASP A 315 -26.40 22.07 10.45
CA ASP A 315 -27.55 22.97 10.39
C ASP A 315 -27.23 24.39 9.81
N ASN A 316 -25.98 24.62 9.37
CA ASN A 316 -25.57 25.91 8.79
C ASN A 316 -25.89 26.04 7.28
N ILE A 317 -26.92 25.37 6.79
CA ILE A 317 -27.38 25.49 5.41
C ILE A 317 -28.29 26.73 5.35
N LYS A 318 -28.04 27.64 4.39
CA LYS A 318 -28.94 28.75 4.13
C LYS A 318 -30.33 28.23 3.84
N ALA A 319 -31.30 28.76 4.57
CA ALA A 319 -32.70 28.53 4.21
C ALA A 319 -32.98 29.18 2.84
N ASP A 320 -33.60 28.45 1.93
CA ASP A 320 -34.03 28.94 0.62
C ASP A 320 -35.07 30.08 0.75
#